data_cc8384454e4f557cb6351e8b699340c0
#
_entry.id   cc8384454e4f557cb6351e8b699340c0
#
_cell.length_a   1.000
_cell.length_b   1.000
_cell.length_c   1.000
_cell.angle_alpha   90.00
_cell.angle_beta   90.00
_cell.angle_gamma   90.00
#
_symmetry.space_group_name_H-M   'P 1'
#
loop_
_entity.id
_entity.type
_entity.pdbx_description
1 polymer ?
#
loop_
_entity_poly.entity_id
_entity_poly.type
_entity_poly.pdbx_seq_one_letter_code
_entity_poly.pdbx_strand_id
1 'polypeptide(L)'
;MKFDISAIGNALVDTQFMVENTFLDSVNLAPDQMMLVTYEEQKEILNKLESLNLESTIDCGGSATNSLVAASYYGSKCNHICKINNDEDGKRYFQSLEAAGVNHAGMSTNNIDKQTGKCLILVNPLSLIHI
;
A
#
# COMPACT_ATOMS: atom_id res chain seq x y z
N MET A 1 3.30 27.32 -8.54
CA MET A 1 4.03 26.89 -7.32
C MET A 1 5.28 26.14 -7.75
N LYS A 2 6.44 26.39 -7.12
CA LYS A 2 7.69 25.70 -7.44
C LYS A 2 7.92 24.63 -6.38
N PHE A 3 8.14 23.39 -6.80
CA PHE A 3 8.51 22.26 -5.95
C PHE A 3 10.02 22.05 -5.99
N ASP A 4 10.59 21.60 -4.89
CA ASP A 4 11.99 21.20 -4.81
C ASP A 4 12.17 19.80 -5.41
N ILE A 5 11.19 18.91 -5.17
CA ILE A 5 11.19 17.54 -5.66
C ILE A 5 9.80 17.21 -6.23
N SER A 6 9.80 16.64 -7.43
CA SER A 6 8.60 16.01 -8.01
C SER A 6 8.92 14.59 -8.42
N ALA A 7 8.05 13.64 -8.10
CA ALA A 7 8.21 12.25 -8.49
C ALA A 7 6.94 11.68 -9.11
N ILE A 8 7.12 10.73 -9.99
CA ILE A 8 6.05 9.93 -10.60
C ILE A 8 6.19 8.50 -10.08
N GLY A 9 5.11 7.94 -9.56
CA GLY A 9 5.14 6.58 -9.03
C GLY A 9 3.75 5.98 -8.81
N ASN A 10 3.74 4.70 -8.46
CA ASN A 10 2.50 4.01 -8.14
C ASN A 10 1.99 4.44 -6.77
N ALA A 11 0.67 4.64 -6.68
CA ALA A 11 -0.05 4.72 -5.43
C ALA A 11 -0.32 3.29 -4.94
N LEU A 12 0.16 2.96 -3.76
CA LEU A 12 -0.05 1.64 -3.14
C LEU A 12 -0.57 1.83 -1.71
N VAL A 13 -1.61 1.09 -1.38
CA VAL A 13 -2.09 0.96 -0.01
C VAL A 13 -1.66 -0.40 0.51
N ASP A 14 -0.84 -0.38 1.54
CA ASP A 14 -0.25 -1.56 2.16
C ASP A 14 -1.15 -2.00 3.33
N THR A 15 -1.65 -3.24 3.29
CA THR A 15 -2.39 -3.86 4.39
C THR A 15 -1.58 -5.01 4.94
N GLN A 16 -1.19 -4.92 6.21
CA GLN A 16 -0.32 -5.88 6.86
C GLN A 16 -1.08 -6.70 7.90
N PHE A 17 -0.86 -8.00 7.89
CA PHE A 17 -1.35 -8.96 8.88
C PHE A 17 -0.20 -9.77 9.46
N MET A 18 -0.26 -10.06 10.76
CA MET A 18 0.59 -11.07 11.39
C MET A 18 -0.07 -12.43 11.24
N VAL A 19 0.62 -13.39 10.63
CA VAL A 19 0.08 -14.72 10.33
C VAL A 19 1.03 -15.83 10.75
N GLU A 20 0.49 -17.00 11.06
CA GLU A 20 1.27 -18.22 11.27
C GLU A 20 1.66 -18.87 9.94
N ASN A 21 2.74 -19.67 9.95
CA ASN A 21 3.19 -20.40 8.76
C ASN A 21 2.10 -21.30 8.16
N THR A 22 1.28 -21.91 9.00
CA THR A 22 0.13 -22.74 8.60
C THR A 22 -0.87 -21.97 7.74
N PHE A 23 -1.00 -20.65 7.94
CA PHE A 23 -1.83 -19.83 7.08
C PHE A 23 -1.22 -19.70 5.67
N LEU A 24 0.09 -19.43 5.58
CA LEU A 24 0.79 -19.33 4.30
C LEU A 24 0.66 -20.62 3.49
N ASP A 25 0.81 -21.77 4.15
CA ASP A 25 0.61 -23.08 3.53
C ASP A 25 -0.84 -23.25 3.01
N SER A 26 -1.83 -22.77 3.77
CA SER A 26 -3.26 -22.88 3.40
C SER A 26 -3.66 -22.07 2.16
N VAL A 27 -2.85 -21.07 1.81
CA VAL A 27 -3.06 -20.20 0.63
C VAL A 27 -1.97 -20.41 -0.44
N ASN A 28 -1.15 -21.45 -0.28
CA ASN A 28 -0.05 -21.80 -1.19
C ASN A 28 0.94 -20.65 -1.44
N LEU A 29 1.25 -19.89 -0.40
CA LEU A 29 2.24 -18.82 -0.43
C LEU A 29 3.53 -19.29 0.23
N ALA A 30 4.65 -19.14 -0.46
CA ALA A 30 5.95 -19.37 0.13
C ALA A 30 6.40 -18.11 0.91
N PRO A 31 7.06 -18.27 2.08
CA PRO A 31 7.64 -17.14 2.80
C PRO A 31 8.71 -16.45 1.94
N ASP A 32 8.98 -15.18 2.25
CA ASP A 32 10.03 -14.36 1.61
C ASP A 32 9.87 -14.17 0.09
N GLN A 33 8.65 -14.29 -0.42
CA GLN A 33 8.35 -14.10 -1.83
C GLN A 33 7.28 -13.02 -2.04
N MET A 34 7.46 -12.24 -3.09
CA MET A 34 6.44 -11.33 -3.61
C MET A 34 5.76 -11.99 -4.81
N MET A 35 4.42 -12.03 -4.79
CA MET A 35 3.63 -12.55 -5.88
C MET A 35 2.69 -11.48 -6.43
N LEU A 36 2.59 -11.42 -7.75
CA LEU A 36 1.52 -10.66 -8.39
C LEU A 36 0.29 -11.55 -8.45
N VAL A 37 -0.79 -11.06 -7.91
CA VAL A 37 -2.08 -11.77 -7.84
C VAL A 37 -3.17 -10.94 -8.50
N THR A 38 -4.22 -11.60 -8.96
CA THR A 38 -5.42 -10.92 -9.43
C THR A 38 -6.19 -10.32 -8.25
N TYR A 39 -7.13 -9.44 -8.54
CA TYR A 39 -8.00 -8.89 -7.52
C TYR A 39 -8.83 -9.97 -6.81
N GLU A 40 -9.31 -10.94 -7.55
CA GLU A 40 -10.11 -12.06 -7.03
C GLU A 40 -9.29 -12.92 -6.06
N GLU A 41 -8.07 -13.28 -6.44
CA GLU A 41 -7.14 -14.03 -5.58
C GLU A 41 -6.80 -13.26 -4.30
N GLN A 42 -6.51 -11.95 -4.40
CA GLN A 42 -6.24 -11.12 -3.24
C GLN A 42 -7.47 -11.05 -2.31
N LYS A 43 -8.67 -10.92 -2.88
CA LYS A 43 -9.93 -10.88 -2.13
C LYS A 43 -10.19 -12.19 -1.39
N GLU A 44 -9.91 -13.33 -2.01
CA GLU A 44 -10.04 -14.64 -1.36
C GLU A 44 -9.12 -14.77 -0.13
N ILE A 45 -7.86 -14.31 -0.27
CA ILE A 45 -6.91 -14.31 0.85
C ILE A 45 -7.40 -13.37 1.96
N LEU A 46 -7.86 -12.16 1.63
CA LEU A 46 -8.40 -11.20 2.59
C LEU A 46 -9.60 -11.77 3.35
N ASN A 47 -10.55 -12.39 2.66
CA ASN A 47 -11.70 -13.01 3.31
C ASN A 47 -11.29 -14.10 4.32
N LYS A 48 -10.26 -14.90 4.00
CA LYS A 48 -9.71 -15.88 4.95
C LYS A 48 -9.09 -15.21 6.16
N LEU A 49 -8.32 -14.13 5.96
CA LEU A 49 -7.69 -13.37 7.07
C LEU A 49 -8.74 -12.73 7.98
N GLU A 50 -9.78 -12.13 7.41
CA GLU A 50 -10.88 -11.54 8.16
C GLU A 50 -11.65 -12.59 8.98
N SER A 51 -11.82 -13.80 8.45
CA SER A 51 -12.47 -14.91 9.18
C SER A 51 -11.68 -15.34 10.43
N LEU A 52 -10.39 -15.06 10.48
CA LEU A 52 -9.53 -15.34 11.62
C LEU A 52 -9.52 -14.21 12.67
N ASN A 53 -10.25 -13.11 12.42
CA ASN A 53 -10.29 -11.93 13.28
C ASN A 53 -8.89 -11.37 13.64
N LEU A 54 -7.96 -11.41 12.69
CA LEU A 54 -6.62 -10.86 12.88
C LEU A 54 -6.65 -9.34 12.78
N GLU A 55 -5.86 -8.69 13.62
CA GLU A 55 -5.64 -7.25 13.51
C GLU A 55 -4.80 -6.95 12.27
N SER A 56 -5.15 -5.87 11.59
CA SER A 56 -4.39 -5.37 10.44
C SER A 56 -3.92 -3.94 10.68
N THR A 57 -2.77 -3.60 10.10
CA THR A 57 -2.34 -2.22 9.94
C THR A 57 -2.44 -1.82 8.47
N ILE A 58 -2.84 -0.58 8.22
CA ILE A 58 -3.00 -0.05 6.87
C ILE A 58 -2.16 1.21 6.75
N ASP A 59 -1.24 1.20 5.80
CA ASP A 59 -0.36 2.32 5.49
C ASP A 59 -0.39 2.65 4.00
N CYS A 60 0.06 3.85 3.65
CA CYS A 60 0.19 4.26 2.26
C CYS A 60 1.67 4.23 1.88
N GLY A 61 1.97 3.50 0.80
CA GLY A 61 3.33 3.21 0.38
C GLY A 61 3.61 3.51 -1.08
N GLY A 62 4.66 2.88 -1.55
CA GLY A 62 5.26 3.11 -2.85
C GLY A 62 6.61 3.82 -2.71
N SER A 63 7.61 3.41 -3.49
CA SER A 63 8.99 3.93 -3.35
C SER A 63 9.07 5.45 -3.53
N ALA A 64 8.37 6.00 -4.53
CA ALA A 64 8.30 7.44 -4.77
C ALA A 64 7.64 8.17 -3.60
N THR A 65 6.53 7.63 -3.10
CA THR A 65 5.79 8.18 -1.96
C THR A 65 6.66 8.26 -0.72
N ASN A 66 7.27 7.15 -0.34
CA ASN A 66 8.10 7.09 0.86
C ASN A 66 9.28 8.08 0.79
N SER A 67 9.88 8.23 -0.39
CA SER A 67 10.96 9.19 -0.63
C SER A 67 10.47 10.65 -0.47
N LEU A 68 9.30 10.97 -1.04
CA LEU A 68 8.74 12.33 -0.96
C LEU A 68 8.27 12.68 0.45
N VAL A 69 7.66 11.73 1.16
CA VAL A 69 7.25 11.90 2.56
C VAL A 69 8.48 12.16 3.44
N ALA A 70 9.53 11.36 3.27
CA ALA A 70 10.78 11.58 3.99
C ALA A 70 11.38 12.98 3.69
N ALA A 71 11.46 13.36 2.42
CA ALA A 71 11.97 14.66 2.01
C ALA A 71 11.12 15.84 2.55
N SER A 72 9.80 15.66 2.60
CA SER A 72 8.88 16.64 3.17
C SER A 72 9.13 16.87 4.65
N TYR A 73 9.40 15.83 5.43
CA TYR A 73 9.77 15.97 6.85
C TYR A 73 11.09 16.70 7.06
N TYR A 74 11.98 16.72 6.07
CA TYR A 74 13.19 17.53 6.06
C TYR A 74 12.98 18.94 5.48
N GLY A 75 11.72 19.34 5.23
CA GLY A 75 11.35 20.70 4.82
C GLY A 75 11.31 20.95 3.31
N SER A 76 11.50 19.93 2.48
CA SER A 76 11.38 20.05 1.02
C SER A 76 9.91 20.20 0.59
N LYS A 77 9.67 21.06 -0.40
CA LYS A 77 8.36 21.17 -1.05
C LYS A 77 8.22 20.06 -2.09
N CYS A 78 7.44 19.04 -1.76
CA CYS A 78 7.33 17.82 -2.55
C CYS A 78 6.02 17.75 -3.32
N ASN A 79 6.06 17.14 -4.51
CA ASN A 79 4.89 16.87 -5.35
C ASN A 79 4.92 15.44 -5.88
N HIS A 80 3.84 14.72 -5.68
CA HIS A 80 3.67 13.35 -6.16
C HIS A 80 2.67 13.30 -7.32
N ILE A 81 3.09 12.68 -8.41
CA ILE A 81 2.25 12.42 -9.58
C ILE A 81 1.93 10.93 -9.59
N CYS A 82 0.69 10.58 -9.30
CA CYS A 82 0.24 9.19 -9.22
C CYS A 82 -1.20 9.05 -9.72
N LYS A 83 -1.62 7.83 -9.90
CA LYS A 83 -2.99 7.49 -10.30
C LYS A 83 -3.64 6.65 -9.23
N ILE A 84 -4.82 7.07 -8.81
CA ILE A 84 -5.71 6.32 -7.93
C ILE A 84 -7.07 6.09 -8.61
N ASN A 85 -7.87 5.18 -8.06
CA ASN A 85 -9.29 5.13 -8.35
C ASN A 85 -10.09 5.93 -7.30
N ASN A 86 -11.33 6.27 -7.62
CA ASN A 86 -12.23 6.96 -6.69
C ASN A 86 -12.89 5.94 -5.74
N ASP A 87 -12.07 5.30 -4.93
CA ASP A 87 -12.44 4.33 -3.90
C ASP A 87 -11.92 4.78 -2.53
N GLU A 88 -12.23 4.03 -1.49
CA GLU A 88 -11.82 4.34 -0.11
C GLU A 88 -10.28 4.36 0.05
N ASP A 89 -9.59 3.42 -0.61
CA ASP A 89 -8.13 3.35 -0.55
C ASP A 89 -7.48 4.55 -1.27
N GLY A 90 -8.05 4.98 -2.41
CA GLY A 90 -7.57 6.16 -3.11
C GLY A 90 -7.75 7.45 -2.30
N LYS A 91 -8.89 7.61 -1.63
CA LYS A 91 -9.11 8.74 -0.72
C LYS A 91 -8.15 8.73 0.46
N ARG A 92 -7.97 7.57 1.09
CA ARG A 92 -7.01 7.36 2.19
C ARG A 92 -5.60 7.72 1.74
N TYR A 93 -5.22 7.29 0.54
CA TYR A 93 -3.91 7.58 -0.02
C TYR A 93 -3.65 9.08 -0.16
N PHE A 94 -4.58 9.83 -0.73
CA PHE A 94 -4.43 11.28 -0.86
C PHE A 94 -4.43 12.00 0.49
N GLN A 95 -5.28 11.60 1.42
CA GLN A 95 -5.26 12.14 2.78
C GLN A 95 -3.92 11.90 3.48
N SER A 96 -3.30 10.76 3.26
CA SER A 96 -1.97 10.46 3.80
C SER A 96 -0.89 11.38 3.22
N LEU A 97 -0.90 11.65 1.92
CA LEU A 97 0.01 12.60 1.28
C LEU A 97 -0.17 14.02 1.83
N GLU A 98 -1.41 14.48 1.94
CA GLU A 98 -1.76 15.80 2.47
C GLU A 98 -1.30 15.94 3.93
N ALA A 99 -1.52 14.93 4.76
CA ALA A 99 -1.06 14.92 6.15
C ALA A 99 0.46 14.97 6.27
N ALA A 100 1.19 14.39 5.32
CA ALA A 100 2.64 14.46 5.24
C ALA A 100 3.16 15.76 4.59
N GLY A 101 2.29 16.68 4.17
CA GLY A 101 2.68 17.93 3.51
C GLY A 101 3.18 17.73 2.07
N VAL A 102 2.88 16.60 1.45
CA VAL A 102 3.22 16.30 0.06
C VAL A 102 2.06 16.71 -0.84
N ASN A 103 2.32 17.63 -1.76
CA ASN A 103 1.34 17.98 -2.79
C ASN A 103 1.16 16.82 -3.76
N HIS A 104 -0.02 16.67 -4.29
CA HIS A 104 -0.29 15.64 -5.31
C HIS A 104 -1.01 16.23 -6.51
N ALA A 105 -0.59 15.80 -7.68
CA ALA A 105 -1.27 16.03 -8.95
C ALA A 105 -1.84 14.69 -9.44
N GLY A 106 -2.63 14.07 -8.56
CA GLY A 106 -3.16 12.74 -8.81
C GLY A 106 -4.35 12.77 -9.78
N MET A 107 -4.41 11.78 -10.66
CA MET A 107 -5.59 11.51 -11.44
C MET A 107 -6.45 10.49 -10.71
N SER A 108 -7.60 10.94 -10.23
CA SER A 108 -8.67 10.04 -9.80
C SER A 108 -9.43 9.54 -11.03
N THR A 109 -9.62 8.24 -11.13
CA THR A 109 -10.46 7.64 -12.16
C THR A 109 -11.68 7.00 -11.52
N ASN A 110 -12.82 7.05 -12.22
CA ASN A 110 -14.05 6.37 -11.82
C ASN A 110 -14.24 5.08 -12.62
N ASN A 111 -13.18 4.29 -12.74
CA ASN A 111 -13.29 3.04 -13.47
C ASN A 111 -13.83 1.96 -12.51
N ILE A 112 -15.02 1.46 -12.83
CA ILE A 112 -15.74 0.47 -12.01
C ILE A 112 -15.01 -0.88 -11.94
N ASP A 113 -14.21 -1.18 -12.97
CA ASP A 113 -13.48 -2.44 -13.11
C ASP A 113 -12.04 -2.38 -12.54
N LYS A 114 -11.67 -1.23 -11.94
CA LYS A 114 -10.31 -1.03 -11.42
C LYS A 114 -10.36 -0.48 -10.01
N GLN A 115 -9.31 -0.74 -9.27
CA GLN A 115 -9.12 -0.27 -7.90
C GLN A 115 -7.79 0.46 -7.76
N THR A 116 -7.66 1.23 -6.68
CA THR A 116 -6.38 1.75 -6.23
C THR A 116 -5.44 0.58 -5.92
N GLY A 117 -4.18 0.73 -6.27
CA GLY A 117 -3.17 -0.32 -6.07
C GLY A 117 -3.07 -0.73 -4.60
N LYS A 118 -3.05 -2.04 -4.36
CA LYS A 118 -2.97 -2.63 -3.01
C LYS A 118 -1.79 -3.58 -2.92
N CYS A 119 -1.17 -3.59 -1.76
CA CYS A 119 -0.21 -4.60 -1.37
C CYS A 119 -0.71 -5.29 -0.10
N LEU A 120 -0.82 -6.61 -0.14
CA LEU A 120 -1.14 -7.41 1.03
C LEU A 120 0.16 -7.97 1.58
N ILE A 121 0.49 -7.61 2.82
CA ILE A 121 1.74 -7.98 3.48
C ILE A 121 1.41 -8.98 4.59
N LEU A 122 1.94 -10.18 4.47
CA LEU A 122 1.78 -11.25 5.43
C LEU A 122 3.10 -11.44 6.18
N VAL A 123 3.11 -11.08 7.45
CA VAL A 123 4.29 -11.17 8.30
C VAL A 123 4.17 -12.40 9.20
N ASN A 124 5.13 -13.28 9.12
CA ASN A 124 5.22 -14.43 10.02
C ASN A 124 6.28 -14.21 11.11
N PRO A 125 6.23 -14.94 12.23
CA PRO A 125 7.21 -14.79 13.32
C PRO A 125 8.65 -15.04 12.91
N LEU A 126 8.89 -15.86 11.88
CA LEU A 126 10.24 -16.18 11.40
C LEU A 126 10.87 -15.01 10.62
N SER A 127 10.11 -14.15 9.98
CA SER A 127 10.63 -12.98 9.28
C SER A 127 11.27 -11.95 10.21
N LEU A 128 10.95 -12.00 11.50
CA LEU A 128 11.57 -11.15 12.53
C LEU A 128 12.94 -11.65 13.00
N ILE A 129 13.32 -12.87 12.65
CA ILE A 129 14.60 -13.49 13.06
C ILE A 129 15.73 -13.13 12.10
N HIS A 130 15.44 -12.66 10.90
CA HIS A 130 16.38 -12.34 9.85
C HIS A 130 16.75 -10.86 9.72
N ILE A 131 16.37 -10.06 10.69
CA ILE A 131 16.73 -8.62 10.73
C ILE A 131 18.11 -8.43 11.35
#